data_49ac68b34af214023a867a0dcec74076
#
_entry.id   49ac68b34af214023a867a0dcec74076
#
_cell.length_a   1.000
_cell.length_b   1.000
_cell.length_c   1.000
_cell.angle_alpha   90.00
_cell.angle_beta   90.00
_cell.angle_gamma   90.00
#
_symmetry.space_group_name_H-M   'P 1'
#
loop_
_entity.id
_entity.type
_entity.pdbx_description
1 polymer ?
#
loop_
_entity_poly.entity_id
_entity_poly.type
_entity_poly.pdbx_seq_one_letter_code
_entity_poly.pdbx_strand_id
1 'polypeptide(L)'
;MSENFTENEKAILAPYVTNTDRPIYALRNLPEEVIAVLFAYYSRSRESLRHNLLKLIQEGDLDLTERLQLASTGGDALAAAREKARQFHEKWVVGYGHSSVAEHAVAHLAIEDVSIICSKVIEDMRLAAYTEKSTRYVVFDADRFYRVPSILASRHGALYQATVSGLLRTYTELTAPVTAAIKACHPRGEKQTEGAYNAACRAKACDTLRYLLPAATYTNIGLTINARALEHLITKMLSHPLEEARACAAAMKEEATKLIPTLIKYADRNAYMAETREAIEAEAPRLLAGEVPAPSRPVTLVRYDERAEDLLVAAMLYEASALSFTQVLGRVEKLPAEEKARILDEYLKRRGKHDQPLRALEHAYYTFDILVDFGAFRDIQRHRMATQTPQELSPAHGYSTPPEIEALGRRQMYEEWMARAEEAYRTVAKDFPREASYVLPLAFRKRVLFTWNLREIHHFVQLRSAPQGHVSYRSVAQEVYRELERVQPLLAKYIRVDLKDYDLGRLGS
;
A
#
# COMPACT_ATOMS: atom_id res chain seq x y z
N MET A 1 32.81 20.63 18.41
CA MET A 1 33.02 22.07 18.66
C MET A 1 31.65 22.71 18.60
N SER A 2 31.25 23.46 19.63
CA SER A 2 30.01 24.23 19.61
C SER A 2 30.19 25.35 18.58
N GLU A 3 29.30 25.43 17.62
CA GLU A 3 29.29 26.52 16.64
C GLU A 3 28.93 27.81 17.35
N ASN A 4 29.77 28.83 17.23
CA ASN A 4 29.52 30.12 17.81
C ASN A 4 28.78 31.02 16.82
N PHE A 5 27.44 30.99 16.86
CA PHE A 5 26.60 31.96 16.17
C PHE A 5 26.45 33.24 17.02
N THR A 6 26.52 34.40 16.39
CA THR A 6 26.15 35.67 17.01
C THR A 6 24.65 35.68 17.35
N GLU A 7 24.24 36.56 18.27
CA GLU A 7 22.81 36.68 18.63
C GLU A 7 21.91 37.04 17.45
N ASN A 8 22.42 37.82 16.50
CA ASN A 8 21.69 38.12 15.26
C ASN A 8 21.53 36.88 14.36
N GLU A 9 22.60 36.09 14.20
CA GLU A 9 22.53 34.84 13.42
C GLU A 9 21.61 33.82 14.08
N LYS A 10 21.61 33.70 15.40
CA LYS A 10 20.66 32.89 16.14
C LYS A 10 19.20 33.33 15.92
N ALA A 11 18.96 34.64 15.91
CA ALA A 11 17.64 35.20 15.66
C ALA A 11 17.16 34.87 14.23
N ILE A 12 18.06 34.95 13.23
CA ILE A 12 17.76 34.57 11.83
C ILE A 12 17.46 33.08 11.71
N LEU A 13 18.20 32.21 12.40
CA LEU A 13 18.03 30.76 12.33
C LEU A 13 16.85 30.23 13.17
N ALA A 14 16.46 30.93 14.23
CA ALA A 14 15.43 30.49 15.18
C ALA A 14 14.09 30.07 14.55
N PRO A 15 13.58 30.70 13.47
CA PRO A 15 12.35 30.26 12.80
C PRO A 15 12.50 28.89 12.12
N TYR A 16 13.71 28.48 11.71
CA TYR A 16 13.97 27.37 10.80
C TYR A 16 14.60 26.14 11.45
N VAL A 17 15.23 26.32 12.64
CA VAL A 17 15.84 25.22 13.39
C VAL A 17 15.32 25.18 14.83
N THR A 18 15.33 24.00 15.44
CA THR A 18 14.83 23.83 16.82
C THR A 18 15.82 24.26 17.88
N ASN A 19 17.12 24.37 17.56
CA ASN A 19 18.17 24.93 18.40
C ASN A 19 19.39 25.31 17.56
N THR A 20 20.28 26.15 18.14
CA THR A 20 21.52 26.63 17.51
C THR A 20 22.79 26.22 18.27
N ASP A 21 22.66 25.49 19.36
CA ASP A 21 23.74 25.21 20.34
C ASP A 21 24.04 23.70 20.48
N ARG A 22 23.20 22.82 19.99
CA ARG A 22 23.37 21.36 20.09
C ARG A 22 23.60 20.69 18.71
N PRO A 23 24.31 19.57 18.67
CA PRO A 23 24.65 18.90 17.41
C PRO A 23 23.44 18.26 16.71
N ILE A 24 22.34 18.00 17.42
CA ILE A 24 21.10 17.41 16.87
C ILE A 24 20.00 18.46 16.95
N TYR A 25 19.38 18.76 15.82
CA TYR A 25 18.27 19.71 15.69
C TYR A 25 17.37 19.31 14.51
N ALA A 26 16.13 19.76 14.54
CA ALA A 26 15.18 19.57 13.45
C ALA A 26 15.06 20.85 12.61
N LEU A 27 14.79 20.66 11.32
CA LEU A 27 14.40 21.73 10.41
C LEU A 27 12.88 21.92 10.47
N ARG A 28 12.43 23.16 10.26
CA ARG A 28 11.02 23.54 10.23
C ARG A 28 10.80 24.77 9.37
N ASN A 29 9.55 24.99 8.92
CA ASN A 29 9.17 26.19 8.17
C ASN A 29 9.99 26.45 6.88
N LEU A 30 10.55 25.40 6.30
CA LEU A 30 11.28 25.44 5.05
C LEU A 30 10.47 24.72 3.95
N PRO A 31 10.51 25.23 2.69
CA PRO A 31 9.98 24.49 1.57
C PRO A 31 10.71 23.15 1.37
N GLU A 32 10.00 22.15 0.88
CA GLU A 32 10.51 20.81 0.66
C GLU A 32 11.76 20.78 -0.24
N GLU A 33 11.74 21.56 -1.32
CA GLU A 33 12.89 21.67 -2.21
C GLU A 33 14.11 22.29 -1.53
N VAL A 34 13.91 23.27 -0.66
CA VAL A 34 14.98 23.89 0.12
C VAL A 34 15.61 22.90 1.10
N ILE A 35 14.80 22.08 1.75
CA ILE A 35 15.29 21.01 2.64
C ILE A 35 16.16 20.04 1.84
N ALA A 36 15.71 19.60 0.68
CA ALA A 36 16.47 18.71 -0.19
C ALA A 36 17.81 19.30 -0.61
N VAL A 37 17.83 20.58 -1.01
CA VAL A 37 19.03 21.31 -1.39
C VAL A 37 20.01 21.48 -0.22
N LEU A 38 19.50 21.83 0.96
CA LEU A 38 20.35 21.99 2.16
C LEU A 38 21.08 20.67 2.49
N PHE A 39 20.43 19.53 2.38
CA PHE A 39 21.08 18.24 2.56
C PHE A 39 22.09 17.90 1.44
N ALA A 40 21.85 18.35 0.21
CA ALA A 40 22.81 18.21 -0.88
C ALA A 40 24.07 19.02 -0.61
N TYR A 41 23.95 20.28 -0.16
CA TYR A 41 25.09 21.13 0.23
C TYR A 41 25.84 20.56 1.43
N TYR A 42 25.11 20.19 2.47
CA TYR A 42 25.68 19.65 3.69
C TYR A 42 26.58 18.44 3.43
N SER A 43 26.24 17.60 2.46
CA SER A 43 27.05 16.43 2.10
C SER A 43 28.42 16.80 1.45
N ARG A 44 28.66 18.07 1.08
CA ARG A 44 29.84 18.54 0.31
C ARG A 44 30.48 19.78 0.90
N SER A 45 29.87 20.40 1.89
CA SER A 45 30.38 21.54 2.61
C SER A 45 31.19 21.09 3.83
N ARG A 46 32.23 21.81 4.16
CA ARG A 46 32.93 21.69 5.45
C ARG A 46 32.15 22.35 6.57
N GLU A 47 31.18 23.19 6.24
CA GLU A 47 30.35 23.94 7.16
C GLU A 47 29.15 23.12 7.60
N SER A 48 28.58 23.49 8.74
CA SER A 48 27.34 22.87 9.22
C SER A 48 26.15 23.23 8.33
N LEU A 49 25.07 22.46 8.45
CA LEU A 49 23.83 22.76 7.74
C LEU A 49 23.26 24.12 8.17
N ARG A 50 23.43 24.54 9.42
CA ARG A 50 23.02 25.88 9.92
C ARG A 50 23.79 27.01 9.25
N HIS A 51 25.11 26.87 9.07
CA HIS A 51 25.91 27.86 8.31
C HIS A 51 25.51 27.90 6.82
N ASN A 52 25.26 26.75 6.22
CA ASN A 52 24.78 26.71 4.84
C ASN A 52 23.40 27.36 4.71
N LEU A 53 22.49 27.13 5.66
CA LEU A 53 21.18 27.78 5.70
C LEU A 53 21.31 29.29 5.90
N LEU A 54 22.18 29.73 6.81
CA LEU A 54 22.42 31.16 7.07
C LEU A 54 22.95 31.87 5.83
N LYS A 55 23.89 31.26 5.10
CA LYS A 55 24.40 31.78 3.82
C LYS A 55 23.29 31.92 2.79
N LEU A 56 22.47 30.89 2.62
CA LEU A 56 21.34 30.91 1.67
C LEU A 56 20.34 32.04 1.99
N ILE A 57 20.14 32.34 3.26
CA ILE A 57 19.27 33.44 3.70
C ILE A 57 19.95 34.80 3.46
N GLN A 58 21.24 34.93 3.78
CA GLN A 58 21.98 36.21 3.71
C GLN A 58 22.36 36.60 2.27
N GLU A 59 22.66 35.63 1.43
CA GLU A 59 23.01 35.86 -0.01
C GLU A 59 21.78 36.16 -0.85
N GLY A 60 20.58 36.13 -0.27
CA GLY A 60 19.31 36.42 -0.96
C GLY A 60 18.90 35.33 -1.96
N ASP A 61 19.59 34.19 -1.94
CA ASP A 61 19.21 33.02 -2.73
C ASP A 61 17.89 32.42 -2.27
N LEU A 62 17.51 32.70 -1.00
CA LEU A 62 16.21 32.42 -0.44
C LEU A 62 15.69 33.69 0.23
N ASP A 63 14.78 34.39 -0.42
CA ASP A 63 14.01 35.49 0.22
C ASP A 63 12.95 34.92 1.15
N LEU A 64 13.42 34.35 2.28
CA LEU A 64 12.58 33.75 3.32
C LEU A 64 11.97 34.83 4.22
N THR A 65 12.53 36.05 4.20
CA THR A 65 12.08 37.17 5.06
C THR A 65 10.73 37.72 4.58
N GLU A 66 10.49 37.79 3.27
CA GLU A 66 9.18 38.13 2.72
C GLU A 66 8.11 37.07 3.00
N ARG A 67 8.49 35.79 3.08
CA ARG A 67 7.52 34.69 3.33
C ARG A 67 6.87 34.73 4.72
N LEU A 68 7.60 35.18 5.76
CA LEU A 68 7.02 35.35 7.11
C LEU A 68 6.06 36.53 7.17
N GLN A 69 6.28 37.55 6.33
CA GLN A 69 5.35 38.69 6.22
C GLN A 69 4.19 38.41 5.25
N LEU A 70 4.36 37.52 4.24
CA LEU A 70 3.40 37.23 3.17
C LEU A 70 2.47 36.03 3.45
N ALA A 71 2.62 35.30 4.54
CA ALA A 71 1.53 34.47 5.06
C ALA A 71 0.25 35.31 5.31
N SER A 72 0.38 36.64 5.28
CA SER A 72 -0.72 37.61 5.45
C SER A 72 -1.13 38.36 4.18
N THR A 73 -0.41 38.25 3.04
CA THR A 73 -0.76 38.97 1.80
C THR A 73 -0.36 38.17 0.55
N GLY A 74 -1.29 37.98 -0.40
CA GLY A 74 -1.26 36.97 -1.44
C GLY A 74 -0.25 37.08 -2.59
N GLY A 75 0.05 35.98 -3.19
CA GLY A 75 0.27 35.67 -4.61
C GLY A 75 1.69 35.78 -5.17
N ASP A 76 2.25 36.95 -5.39
CA ASP A 76 3.39 37.15 -6.30
C ASP A 76 4.79 36.84 -5.72
N ALA A 77 5.03 37.04 -4.47
CA ALA A 77 6.32 36.76 -3.85
C ALA A 77 6.61 35.27 -3.67
N LEU A 78 5.56 34.45 -3.55
CA LEU A 78 5.69 32.99 -3.52
C LEU A 78 6.15 32.44 -4.87
N ALA A 79 5.76 33.07 -5.98
CA ALA A 79 6.19 32.72 -7.32
C ALA A 79 7.67 33.04 -7.56
N ALA A 80 8.16 34.19 -7.08
CA ALA A 80 9.56 34.58 -7.21
C ALA A 80 10.52 33.69 -6.40
N ALA A 81 10.12 33.30 -5.17
CA ALA A 81 10.92 32.39 -4.35
C ALA A 81 10.96 30.96 -4.92
N ARG A 82 9.89 30.52 -5.58
CA ARG A 82 9.86 29.24 -6.31
C ARG A 82 10.75 29.26 -7.53
N GLU A 83 10.77 30.38 -8.27
CA GLU A 83 11.62 30.51 -9.46
C GLU A 83 13.11 30.50 -9.11
N LYS A 84 13.53 31.17 -8.02
CA LYS A 84 14.90 31.10 -7.52
C LYS A 84 15.28 29.71 -7.03
N ALA A 85 14.39 29.03 -6.30
CA ALA A 85 14.60 27.64 -5.89
C ALA A 85 14.73 26.73 -7.12
N ARG A 86 13.95 26.96 -8.17
CA ARG A 86 14.02 26.24 -9.44
C ARG A 86 15.38 26.39 -10.14
N GLN A 87 15.88 27.62 -10.28
CA GLN A 87 17.19 27.90 -10.88
C GLN A 87 18.33 27.26 -10.09
N PHE A 88 18.21 27.26 -8.79
CA PHE A 88 19.13 26.61 -7.89
C PHE A 88 19.13 25.08 -8.06
N HIS A 89 17.96 24.46 -8.11
CA HIS A 89 17.80 23.02 -8.33
C HIS A 89 18.32 22.58 -9.72
N GLU A 90 18.04 23.33 -10.77
CA GLU A 90 18.57 23.03 -12.12
C GLU A 90 20.08 22.98 -12.13
N LYS A 91 20.73 23.90 -11.43
CA LYS A 91 22.20 23.95 -11.33
C LYS A 91 22.78 22.80 -10.48
N TRP A 92 22.14 22.44 -9.38
CA TRP A 92 22.76 21.59 -8.35
C TRP A 92 22.19 20.17 -8.27
N VAL A 93 20.92 19.99 -8.43
CA VAL A 93 20.29 18.65 -8.35
C VAL A 93 20.30 17.97 -9.73
N VAL A 94 19.89 18.67 -10.76
CA VAL A 94 19.89 18.15 -12.14
C VAL A 94 21.30 18.06 -12.70
N GLY A 95 22.13 19.08 -12.50
CA GLY A 95 23.51 19.15 -13.02
C GLY A 95 24.44 18.11 -12.38
N TYR A 96 24.20 17.64 -11.18
CA TYR A 96 25.03 16.67 -10.45
C TYR A 96 24.44 15.25 -10.34
N GLY A 97 23.26 15.00 -10.90
CA GLY A 97 22.67 13.66 -11.01
C GLY A 97 22.28 13.00 -9.67
N HIS A 98 22.01 13.78 -8.60
CA HIS A 98 21.74 13.24 -7.29
C HIS A 98 20.26 12.96 -7.06
N SER A 99 19.73 11.90 -7.65
CA SER A 99 18.38 11.42 -7.41
C SER A 99 18.08 11.11 -5.93
N SER A 100 19.09 10.78 -5.12
CA SER A 100 18.96 10.55 -3.67
C SER A 100 18.57 11.80 -2.87
N VAL A 101 18.90 12.99 -3.36
CA VAL A 101 18.52 14.27 -2.72
C VAL A 101 17.01 14.46 -2.76
N ALA A 102 16.33 13.98 -3.81
CA ALA A 102 14.89 14.04 -3.96
C ALA A 102 14.13 13.21 -2.90
N GLU A 103 14.81 12.31 -2.19
CA GLU A 103 14.19 11.57 -1.09
C GLU A 103 13.93 12.43 0.16
N HIS A 104 14.58 13.59 0.28
CA HIS A 104 14.39 14.52 1.41
C HIS A 104 13.18 15.44 1.24
N ALA A 105 12.69 15.67 0.02
CA ALA A 105 11.47 16.41 -0.23
C ALA A 105 10.25 15.50 -0.14
N VAL A 106 9.20 15.91 0.58
CA VAL A 106 7.98 15.12 0.83
C VAL A 106 6.76 15.87 0.32
N ALA A 107 5.90 15.16 -0.42
CA ALA A 107 4.61 15.66 -0.85
C ALA A 107 3.45 14.96 -0.12
N HIS A 108 2.42 15.72 0.22
CA HIS A 108 1.17 15.23 0.74
C HIS A 108 0.07 15.49 -0.29
N LEU A 109 -0.55 14.44 -0.81
CA LEU A 109 -1.59 14.53 -1.82
C LEU A 109 -2.90 13.93 -1.28
N ALA A 110 -3.98 14.67 -1.41
CA ALA A 110 -5.33 14.15 -1.27
C ALA A 110 -5.84 13.78 -2.67
N ILE A 111 -6.23 12.52 -2.85
CA ILE A 111 -6.73 11.99 -4.12
C ILE A 111 -8.15 11.53 -3.86
N GLU A 112 -9.10 12.23 -4.44
CA GLU A 112 -10.53 12.01 -4.23
C GLU A 112 -11.20 11.49 -5.50
N ASP A 113 -12.29 10.74 -5.32
CA ASP A 113 -13.12 10.25 -6.42
C ASP A 113 -12.35 9.44 -7.47
N VAL A 114 -11.47 8.56 -7.01
CA VAL A 114 -10.83 7.53 -7.83
C VAL A 114 -11.50 6.19 -7.60
N SER A 115 -11.51 5.32 -8.61
CA SER A 115 -12.05 3.98 -8.45
C SER A 115 -11.21 3.12 -7.49
N ILE A 116 -11.81 2.07 -6.96
CA ILE A 116 -11.09 1.06 -6.18
C ILE A 116 -9.96 0.41 -7.01
N ILE A 117 -10.12 0.25 -8.33
CA ILE A 117 -9.05 -0.25 -9.20
C ILE A 117 -7.89 0.74 -9.24
N CYS A 118 -8.16 2.01 -9.50
CA CYS A 118 -7.13 3.04 -9.54
C CYS A 118 -6.42 3.19 -8.18
N SER A 119 -7.16 3.08 -7.08
CA SER A 119 -6.55 3.11 -5.74
C SER A 119 -5.48 2.02 -5.57
N LYS A 120 -5.69 0.84 -6.15
CA LYS A 120 -4.72 -0.27 -6.06
C LYS A 120 -3.48 -0.06 -6.93
N VAL A 121 -3.61 0.68 -8.03
CA VAL A 121 -2.47 1.11 -8.85
C VAL A 121 -1.62 2.14 -8.08
N ILE A 122 -2.25 3.09 -7.40
CA ILE A 122 -1.56 4.09 -6.56
C ILE A 122 -0.84 3.42 -5.39
N GLU A 123 -1.53 2.51 -4.67
CA GLU A 123 -1.01 1.85 -3.47
C GLU A 123 0.05 0.77 -3.75
N ASP A 124 0.37 0.48 -5.00
CA ASP A 124 1.43 -0.45 -5.38
C ASP A 124 2.86 0.13 -5.14
N MET A 125 2.99 1.42 -4.86
CA MET A 125 4.26 2.03 -4.51
C MET A 125 4.69 1.67 -3.08
N ARG A 126 5.93 1.10 -2.93
CA ARG A 126 6.42 0.60 -1.63
C ARG A 126 6.76 1.73 -0.65
N LEU A 127 7.42 2.78 -1.14
CA LEU A 127 7.98 3.87 -0.32
C LEU A 127 7.00 5.04 -0.24
N ALA A 128 5.86 4.81 0.40
CA ALA A 128 4.86 5.83 0.65
C ALA A 128 3.99 5.48 1.87
N ALA A 129 3.25 6.45 2.40
CA ALA A 129 2.22 6.23 3.41
C ALA A 129 0.84 6.49 2.79
N TYR A 130 -0.12 5.62 3.09
CA TYR A 130 -1.47 5.68 2.54
C TYR A 130 -2.52 5.61 3.62
N THR A 131 -3.58 6.41 3.44
CA THR A 131 -4.84 6.27 4.15
C THR A 131 -5.96 6.25 3.13
N GLU A 132 -6.67 5.13 3.01
CA GLU A 132 -7.77 4.95 2.06
C GLU A 132 -9.11 4.92 2.79
N LYS A 133 -10.17 5.50 2.19
CA LYS A 133 -11.55 5.41 2.68
C LYS A 133 -11.94 3.94 2.84
N SER A 134 -12.33 3.57 4.05
CA SER A 134 -12.53 2.18 4.43
C SER A 134 -13.87 1.63 3.96
N THR A 135 -13.87 0.57 3.16
CA THR A 135 -15.07 -0.20 2.81
C THR A 135 -15.63 -1.04 3.98
N ARG A 136 -14.94 -1.05 5.13
CA ARG A 136 -15.29 -1.80 6.34
C ARG A 136 -15.94 -0.95 7.43
N TYR A 137 -15.92 0.38 7.28
CA TYR A 137 -16.41 1.32 8.30
C TYR A 137 -17.34 2.38 7.75
N VAL A 138 -17.27 2.65 6.45
CA VAL A 138 -18.03 3.70 5.79
C VAL A 138 -19.01 3.07 4.81
N VAL A 139 -20.25 3.52 4.82
CA VAL A 139 -21.27 3.17 3.82
C VAL A 139 -21.04 4.03 2.58
N PHE A 140 -21.09 3.42 1.40
CA PHE A 140 -20.86 4.07 0.13
C PHE A 140 -22.18 4.45 -0.54
N ASP A 141 -22.18 5.56 -1.28
CA ASP A 141 -23.36 6.12 -1.91
C ASP A 141 -23.69 5.39 -3.23
N ALA A 142 -24.99 5.29 -3.53
CA ALA A 142 -25.49 4.51 -4.67
C ALA A 142 -25.05 5.02 -6.06
N ASP A 143 -24.72 6.30 -6.20
CA ASP A 143 -24.40 6.93 -7.50
C ASP A 143 -22.95 7.41 -7.61
N ARG A 144 -22.11 7.07 -6.65
CA ARG A 144 -20.70 7.50 -6.57
C ARG A 144 -19.75 6.42 -7.11
N PHE A 145 -19.56 6.39 -8.44
CA PHE A 145 -18.65 5.46 -9.11
C PHE A 145 -17.98 6.06 -10.34
N TYR A 146 -16.85 5.51 -10.74
CA TYR A 146 -16.11 5.93 -11.93
C TYR A 146 -16.90 5.57 -13.20
N ARG A 147 -17.19 6.59 -13.98
CA ARG A 147 -17.87 6.49 -15.25
C ARG A 147 -16.83 6.43 -16.36
N VAL A 148 -16.43 5.22 -16.76
CA VAL A 148 -15.39 5.00 -17.79
C VAL A 148 -15.80 5.71 -19.09
N PRO A 149 -15.09 6.77 -19.53
CA PRO A 149 -15.52 7.61 -20.66
C PRO A 149 -15.67 6.80 -21.96
N SER A 150 -14.69 5.95 -22.25
CA SER A 150 -14.67 5.11 -23.45
C SER A 150 -15.85 4.12 -23.51
N ILE A 151 -16.20 3.48 -22.38
CA ILE A 151 -17.35 2.59 -22.29
C ILE A 151 -18.66 3.37 -22.45
N LEU A 152 -18.78 4.52 -21.78
CA LEU A 152 -20.00 5.34 -21.83
C LEU A 152 -20.31 5.86 -23.24
N ALA A 153 -19.29 6.19 -24.01
CA ALA A 153 -19.42 6.63 -25.41
C ALA A 153 -19.75 5.47 -26.37
N SER A 154 -19.71 4.23 -25.89
CA SER A 154 -19.94 3.02 -26.72
C SER A 154 -21.34 2.45 -26.55
N ARG A 155 -21.66 1.42 -27.34
CA ARG A 155 -22.88 0.60 -27.20
C ARG A 155 -23.03 -0.07 -25.82
N HIS A 156 -21.97 -0.17 -25.04
CA HIS A 156 -21.94 -0.79 -23.71
C HIS A 156 -22.27 0.17 -22.56
N GLY A 157 -22.39 1.49 -22.82
CA GLY A 157 -22.58 2.48 -21.80
C GLY A 157 -23.80 2.25 -20.91
N ALA A 158 -24.95 1.91 -21.51
CA ALA A 158 -26.17 1.61 -20.77
C ALA A 158 -26.04 0.37 -19.87
N LEU A 159 -25.40 -0.70 -20.39
CA LEU A 159 -25.15 -1.93 -19.63
C LEU A 159 -24.21 -1.67 -18.45
N TYR A 160 -23.12 -0.95 -18.67
CA TYR A 160 -22.17 -0.55 -17.64
C TYR A 160 -22.87 0.20 -16.50
N GLN A 161 -23.58 1.28 -16.84
CA GLN A 161 -24.29 2.11 -15.85
C GLN A 161 -25.34 1.31 -15.08
N ALA A 162 -26.17 0.53 -15.78
CA ALA A 162 -27.22 -0.26 -15.15
C ALA A 162 -26.65 -1.29 -14.16
N THR A 163 -25.55 -1.96 -14.53
CA THR A 163 -24.91 -2.97 -13.68
C THR A 163 -24.29 -2.32 -12.44
N VAL A 164 -23.46 -1.29 -12.61
CA VAL A 164 -22.75 -0.64 -11.51
C VAL A 164 -23.72 0.06 -10.56
N SER A 165 -24.67 0.86 -11.07
CA SER A 165 -25.67 1.53 -10.26
C SER A 165 -26.62 0.55 -9.56
N GLY A 166 -26.95 -0.58 -10.21
CA GLY A 166 -27.79 -1.62 -9.62
C GLY A 166 -27.11 -2.29 -8.42
N LEU A 167 -25.83 -2.64 -8.54
CA LEU A 167 -25.01 -3.18 -7.45
C LEU A 167 -24.92 -2.22 -6.27
N LEU A 168 -24.63 -0.94 -6.52
CA LEU A 168 -24.52 0.07 -5.47
C LEU A 168 -25.86 0.35 -4.79
N ARG A 169 -26.98 0.39 -5.52
CA ARG A 169 -28.32 0.49 -4.93
C ARG A 169 -28.64 -0.70 -4.05
N THR A 170 -28.40 -1.91 -4.52
CA THR A 170 -28.61 -3.13 -3.73
C THR A 170 -27.77 -3.12 -2.46
N TYR A 171 -26.50 -2.69 -2.55
CA TYR A 171 -25.64 -2.49 -1.38
C TYR A 171 -26.26 -1.52 -0.37
N THR A 172 -26.73 -0.37 -0.84
CA THR A 172 -27.32 0.67 0.03
C THR A 172 -28.63 0.20 0.66
N GLU A 173 -29.52 -0.41 -0.12
CA GLU A 173 -30.81 -0.95 0.34
C GLU A 173 -30.65 -2.05 1.40
N LEU A 174 -29.61 -2.87 1.28
CA LEU A 174 -29.33 -3.96 2.22
C LEU A 174 -28.62 -3.51 3.50
N THR A 175 -28.06 -2.31 3.54
CA THR A 175 -27.24 -1.87 4.70
C THR A 175 -28.04 -1.83 5.99
N ALA A 176 -29.26 -1.28 5.99
CA ALA A 176 -30.11 -1.23 7.19
C ALA A 176 -30.68 -2.60 7.58
N PRO A 177 -31.26 -3.41 6.68
CA PRO A 177 -31.74 -4.76 6.99
C PRO A 177 -30.64 -5.70 7.53
N VAL A 178 -29.44 -5.69 6.92
CA VAL A 178 -28.31 -6.49 7.36
C VAL A 178 -27.81 -6.06 8.72
N THR A 179 -27.72 -4.75 8.98
CA THR A 179 -27.35 -4.23 10.30
C THR A 179 -28.37 -4.64 11.38
N ALA A 180 -29.68 -4.61 11.08
CA ALA A 180 -30.72 -5.03 12.00
C ALA A 180 -30.65 -6.53 12.31
N ALA A 181 -30.42 -7.35 11.30
CA ALA A 181 -30.28 -8.80 11.46
C ALA A 181 -29.04 -9.16 12.29
N ILE A 182 -27.91 -8.49 12.06
CA ILE A 182 -26.70 -8.67 12.88
C ILE A 182 -26.98 -8.33 14.35
N LYS A 183 -27.71 -7.23 14.62
CA LYS A 183 -28.10 -6.86 15.99
C LYS A 183 -29.00 -7.90 16.65
N ALA A 184 -29.91 -8.51 15.89
CA ALA A 184 -30.79 -9.54 16.38
C ALA A 184 -30.03 -10.84 16.76
N CYS A 185 -29.04 -11.22 15.93
CA CYS A 185 -28.20 -12.38 16.19
C CYS A 185 -27.18 -12.16 17.32
N HIS A 186 -26.77 -10.92 17.56
CA HIS A 186 -25.72 -10.55 18.51
C HIS A 186 -26.21 -9.44 19.45
N PRO A 187 -27.02 -9.74 20.47
CA PRO A 187 -27.50 -8.73 21.40
C PRO A 187 -26.35 -8.07 22.17
N ARG A 188 -26.56 -6.81 22.55
CA ARG A 188 -25.55 -6.02 23.27
C ARG A 188 -25.27 -6.64 24.64
N GLY A 189 -23.99 -6.87 24.95
CA GLY A 189 -23.55 -7.29 26.27
C GLY A 189 -23.62 -6.17 27.31
N GLU A 190 -23.79 -6.51 28.57
CA GLU A 190 -23.96 -5.55 29.69
C GLU A 190 -22.80 -4.54 29.83
N LYS A 191 -21.57 -4.95 29.51
CA LYS A 191 -20.35 -4.12 29.63
C LYS A 191 -20.07 -3.27 28.39
N GLN A 192 -20.87 -3.40 27.32
CA GLN A 192 -20.65 -2.69 26.06
C GLN A 192 -21.41 -1.38 26.02
N THR A 193 -20.71 -0.28 25.65
CA THR A 193 -21.40 0.98 25.39
C THR A 193 -22.24 0.86 24.11
N GLU A 194 -23.37 1.58 24.06
CA GLU A 194 -24.27 1.57 22.90
C GLU A 194 -23.54 2.03 21.63
N GLY A 195 -22.71 3.06 21.73
CA GLY A 195 -21.92 3.58 20.61
C GLY A 195 -20.96 2.53 20.03
N ALA A 196 -20.19 1.83 20.88
CA ALA A 196 -19.25 0.79 20.45
C ALA A 196 -19.97 -0.39 19.82
N TYR A 197 -21.10 -0.84 20.42
CA TYR A 197 -21.93 -1.90 19.88
C TYR A 197 -22.50 -1.55 18.50
N ASN A 198 -23.10 -0.35 18.35
CA ASN A 198 -23.64 0.11 17.07
C ASN A 198 -22.56 0.22 15.99
N ALA A 199 -21.38 0.72 16.35
CA ALA A 199 -20.24 0.80 15.42
C ALA A 199 -19.75 -0.59 14.97
N ALA A 200 -19.70 -1.56 15.88
CA ALA A 200 -19.29 -2.93 15.56
C ALA A 200 -20.31 -3.65 14.67
N CYS A 201 -21.61 -3.53 14.94
CA CYS A 201 -22.67 -4.11 14.10
C CYS A 201 -22.67 -3.49 12.70
N ARG A 202 -22.52 -2.18 12.60
CA ARG A 202 -22.40 -1.49 11.29
C ARG A 202 -21.15 -1.94 10.54
N ALA A 203 -20.01 -2.05 11.22
CA ALA A 203 -18.79 -2.52 10.60
C ALA A 203 -18.93 -3.97 10.09
N LYS A 204 -19.61 -4.86 10.80
CA LYS A 204 -19.91 -6.22 10.34
C LYS A 204 -20.84 -6.19 9.11
N ALA A 205 -21.85 -5.32 9.10
CA ALA A 205 -22.71 -5.15 7.93
C ALA A 205 -21.90 -4.65 6.70
N CYS A 206 -21.00 -3.69 6.89
CA CYS A 206 -20.10 -3.24 5.82
C CYS A 206 -19.17 -4.39 5.36
N ASP A 207 -18.61 -5.18 6.28
CA ASP A 207 -17.76 -6.33 5.94
C ASP A 207 -18.52 -7.36 5.08
N THR A 208 -19.80 -7.62 5.40
CA THR A 208 -20.67 -8.51 4.62
C THR A 208 -21.02 -7.94 3.26
N LEU A 209 -21.47 -6.68 3.23
CA LEU A 209 -22.00 -6.06 2.01
C LEU A 209 -20.93 -5.52 1.06
N ARG A 210 -19.68 -5.29 1.51
CA ARG A 210 -18.61 -4.81 0.62
C ARG A 210 -18.41 -5.70 -0.60
N TYR A 211 -18.81 -6.95 -0.53
CA TYR A 211 -18.74 -7.89 -1.64
C TYR A 211 -19.64 -7.51 -2.82
N LEU A 212 -20.67 -6.66 -2.60
CA LEU A 212 -21.52 -6.10 -3.66
C LEU A 212 -20.93 -4.83 -4.29
N LEU A 213 -19.95 -4.19 -3.66
CA LEU A 213 -19.35 -2.97 -4.20
C LEU A 213 -18.61 -3.28 -5.51
N PRO A 214 -18.99 -2.67 -6.64
CA PRO A 214 -18.24 -2.82 -7.89
C PRO A 214 -16.86 -2.16 -7.79
N ALA A 215 -15.91 -2.67 -8.54
CA ALA A 215 -14.53 -2.14 -8.55
C ALA A 215 -14.45 -0.69 -9.08
N ALA A 216 -15.49 -0.23 -9.78
CA ALA A 216 -15.69 1.16 -10.17
C ALA A 216 -16.05 2.11 -9.01
N THR A 217 -16.43 1.60 -7.83
CA THR A 217 -16.83 2.44 -6.67
C THR A 217 -15.75 3.47 -6.36
N TYR A 218 -16.15 4.72 -6.19
CA TYR A 218 -15.23 5.79 -5.79
C TYR A 218 -14.73 5.63 -4.37
N THR A 219 -13.42 5.83 -4.20
CA THR A 219 -12.74 5.90 -2.91
C THR A 219 -11.85 7.14 -2.87
N ASN A 220 -11.30 7.46 -1.69
CA ASN A 220 -10.40 8.58 -1.48
C ASN A 220 -9.12 8.07 -0.81
N ILE A 221 -7.98 8.68 -1.17
CA ILE A 221 -6.66 8.33 -0.65
C ILE A 221 -5.94 9.57 -0.16
N GLY A 222 -5.46 9.55 1.08
CA GLY A 222 -4.39 10.42 1.55
C GLY A 222 -3.06 9.76 1.27
N LEU A 223 -2.18 10.43 0.54
CA LEU A 223 -0.86 9.95 0.14
C LEU A 223 0.22 10.86 0.70
N THR A 224 1.20 10.29 1.42
CA THR A 224 2.45 10.96 1.79
C THR A 224 3.62 10.20 1.17
N ILE A 225 4.45 10.91 0.39
CA ILE A 225 5.47 10.28 -0.45
C ILE A 225 6.64 11.24 -0.68
N ASN A 226 7.88 10.74 -0.71
CA ASN A 226 9.01 11.56 -1.13
C ASN A 226 9.03 11.79 -2.65
N ALA A 227 9.70 12.86 -3.10
CA ALA A 227 9.68 13.28 -4.48
C ALA A 227 10.23 12.22 -5.45
N ARG A 228 11.28 11.49 -5.09
CA ARG A 228 11.83 10.41 -5.93
C ARG A 228 10.83 9.26 -6.13
N ALA A 229 10.17 8.84 -5.06
CA ALA A 229 9.15 7.81 -5.13
C ALA A 229 7.91 8.30 -5.88
N LEU A 230 7.55 9.59 -5.74
CA LEU A 230 6.44 10.22 -6.46
C LEU A 230 6.71 10.30 -7.97
N GLU A 231 7.91 10.71 -8.38
CA GLU A 231 8.32 10.70 -9.78
C GLU A 231 8.16 9.30 -10.40
N HIS A 232 8.65 8.27 -9.69
CA HIS A 232 8.50 6.89 -10.15
C HIS A 232 7.04 6.43 -10.19
N LEU A 233 6.23 6.77 -9.20
CA LEU A 233 4.79 6.45 -9.17
C LEU A 233 4.05 7.08 -10.35
N ILE A 234 4.27 8.38 -10.60
CA ILE A 234 3.66 9.10 -11.72
C ILE A 234 4.10 8.47 -13.06
N THR A 235 5.39 8.19 -13.26
CA THR A 235 5.92 7.51 -14.45
C THR A 235 5.24 6.15 -14.67
N LYS A 236 5.11 5.35 -13.63
CA LYS A 236 4.45 4.04 -13.67
C LYS A 236 2.97 4.16 -14.04
N MET A 237 2.27 5.13 -13.45
CA MET A 237 0.85 5.36 -13.71
C MET A 237 0.61 5.97 -15.10
N LEU A 238 1.45 6.87 -15.60
CA LEU A 238 1.39 7.38 -16.99
C LEU A 238 1.65 6.28 -18.03
N SER A 239 2.36 5.21 -17.63
CA SER A 239 2.64 4.03 -18.46
C SER A 239 1.61 2.90 -18.25
N HIS A 240 0.56 3.14 -17.44
CA HIS A 240 -0.46 2.14 -17.13
C HIS A 240 -1.48 2.02 -18.27
N PRO A 241 -2.01 0.81 -18.57
CA PRO A 241 -2.98 0.60 -19.65
C PRO A 241 -4.33 1.29 -19.38
N LEU A 242 -4.77 1.43 -18.13
CA LEU A 242 -6.06 2.06 -17.80
C LEU A 242 -6.00 3.58 -17.97
N GLU A 243 -7.00 4.13 -18.64
CA GLU A 243 -7.15 5.58 -18.87
C GLU A 243 -7.25 6.36 -17.55
N GLU A 244 -8.01 5.86 -16.58
CA GLU A 244 -8.17 6.47 -15.26
C GLU A 244 -6.82 6.65 -14.55
N ALA A 245 -5.97 5.61 -14.57
CA ALA A 245 -4.65 5.68 -13.92
C ALA A 245 -3.75 6.74 -14.58
N ARG A 246 -3.79 6.86 -15.91
CA ARG A 246 -3.04 7.90 -16.64
C ARG A 246 -3.57 9.31 -16.36
N ALA A 247 -4.89 9.48 -16.33
CA ALA A 247 -5.53 10.76 -16.01
C ALA A 247 -5.23 11.20 -14.57
N CYS A 248 -5.33 10.27 -13.61
CA CYS A 248 -4.97 10.50 -12.23
C CYS A 248 -3.48 10.91 -12.10
N ALA A 249 -2.57 10.21 -12.79
CA ALA A 249 -1.15 10.53 -12.78
C ALA A 249 -0.85 11.93 -13.35
N ALA A 250 -1.54 12.33 -14.43
CA ALA A 250 -1.40 13.66 -15.02
C ALA A 250 -1.82 14.76 -14.02
N ALA A 251 -2.94 14.56 -13.33
CA ALA A 251 -3.40 15.47 -12.28
C ALA A 251 -2.43 15.49 -11.08
N MET A 252 -1.94 14.33 -10.64
CA MET A 252 -0.91 14.27 -9.59
C MET A 252 0.37 15.00 -9.97
N LYS A 253 0.83 14.86 -11.23
CA LYS A 253 2.01 15.59 -11.75
C LYS A 253 1.77 17.10 -11.74
N GLU A 254 0.60 17.55 -12.20
CA GLU A 254 0.23 18.96 -12.22
C GLU A 254 0.27 19.57 -10.80
N GLU A 255 -0.39 18.93 -9.82
CA GLU A 255 -0.43 19.44 -8.44
C GLU A 255 0.94 19.36 -7.75
N ALA A 256 1.67 18.26 -7.95
CA ALA A 256 3.00 18.11 -7.37
C ALA A 256 4.01 19.10 -7.99
N THR A 257 3.88 19.48 -9.27
CA THR A 257 4.70 20.51 -9.91
C THR A 257 4.55 21.86 -9.23
N LYS A 258 3.42 22.16 -8.61
CA LYS A 258 3.23 23.39 -7.83
C LYS A 258 4.05 23.42 -6.53
N LEU A 259 4.48 22.27 -6.03
CA LEU A 259 5.23 22.11 -4.77
C LEU A 259 6.71 21.82 -4.99
N ILE A 260 7.04 20.92 -5.91
CA ILE A 260 8.38 20.34 -6.13
C ILE A 260 8.71 20.23 -7.64
N PRO A 261 8.65 21.33 -8.40
CA PRO A 261 8.69 21.32 -9.87
C PRO A 261 9.93 20.65 -10.47
N THR A 262 11.10 20.85 -9.86
CA THR A 262 12.37 20.31 -10.38
C THR A 262 12.56 18.82 -10.10
N LEU A 263 11.99 18.33 -9.00
CA LEU A 263 12.23 16.97 -8.53
C LEU A 263 11.34 15.92 -9.19
N ILE A 264 10.27 16.34 -9.88
CA ILE A 264 9.37 15.47 -10.65
C ILE A 264 9.37 15.76 -12.15
N LYS A 265 10.34 16.53 -12.61
CA LYS A 265 10.48 16.99 -14.01
C LYS A 265 10.44 15.83 -15.01
N TYR A 266 11.06 14.70 -14.67
CA TYR A 266 11.19 13.53 -15.54
C TYR A 266 10.11 12.47 -15.35
N ALA A 267 9.04 12.79 -14.61
CA ALA A 267 7.89 11.91 -14.44
C ALA A 267 7.05 11.84 -15.73
N ASP A 268 7.49 11.09 -16.72
CA ASP A 268 6.87 10.94 -18.03
C ASP A 268 6.51 9.47 -18.33
N ARG A 269 5.71 9.23 -19.37
CA ARG A 269 5.42 7.87 -19.84
C ARG A 269 6.74 7.16 -20.20
N ASN A 270 6.90 5.96 -19.68
CA ASN A 270 8.05 5.11 -19.96
C ASN A 270 7.65 4.04 -20.98
N ALA A 271 8.25 4.12 -22.17
CA ALA A 271 7.98 3.20 -23.29
C ALA A 271 8.30 1.75 -22.91
N TYR A 272 9.44 1.49 -22.24
CA TYR A 272 9.81 0.15 -21.79
C TYR A 272 8.73 -0.50 -20.91
N MET A 273 8.17 0.24 -19.94
CA MET A 273 7.13 -0.28 -19.06
C MET A 273 5.83 -0.63 -19.82
N ALA A 274 5.43 0.26 -20.74
CA ALA A 274 4.18 0.08 -21.51
C ALA A 274 4.31 -1.04 -22.53
N GLU A 275 5.32 -0.99 -23.38
CA GLU A 275 5.52 -1.91 -24.51
C GLU A 275 5.89 -3.34 -24.03
N THR A 276 6.67 -3.46 -22.93
CA THR A 276 6.98 -4.76 -22.34
C THR A 276 5.71 -5.44 -21.82
N ARG A 277 4.83 -4.67 -21.15
CA ARG A 277 3.54 -5.21 -20.71
C ARG A 277 2.70 -5.68 -21.87
N GLU A 278 2.54 -4.87 -22.90
CA GLU A 278 1.76 -5.21 -24.11
C GLU A 278 2.33 -6.46 -24.79
N ALA A 279 3.65 -6.57 -24.90
CA ALA A 279 4.30 -7.74 -25.47
C ALA A 279 4.01 -9.03 -24.67
N ILE A 280 4.10 -8.99 -23.35
CA ILE A 280 3.81 -10.14 -22.48
C ILE A 280 2.31 -10.50 -22.50
N GLU A 281 1.43 -9.50 -22.52
CA GLU A 281 -0.03 -9.71 -22.65
C GLU A 281 -0.39 -10.39 -23.98
N ALA A 282 0.35 -10.14 -25.06
CA ALA A 282 0.18 -10.82 -26.34
C ALA A 282 0.75 -12.26 -26.36
N GLU A 283 1.90 -12.48 -25.68
CA GLU A 283 2.57 -13.77 -25.64
C GLU A 283 1.86 -14.79 -24.74
N ALA A 284 1.32 -14.35 -23.59
CA ALA A 284 0.73 -15.27 -22.62
C ALA A 284 -0.42 -16.12 -23.21
N PRO A 285 -1.42 -15.57 -23.90
CA PRO A 285 -2.48 -16.38 -24.53
C PRO A 285 -1.95 -17.33 -25.60
N ARG A 286 -0.90 -16.95 -26.33
CA ARG A 286 -0.28 -17.78 -27.36
C ARG A 286 0.40 -19.01 -26.77
N LEU A 287 1.15 -18.82 -25.69
CA LEU A 287 1.93 -19.89 -25.05
C LEU A 287 1.09 -20.78 -24.14
N LEU A 288 0.01 -20.23 -23.56
CA LEU A 288 -0.87 -20.94 -22.62
C LEU A 288 -2.20 -21.34 -23.26
N ALA A 289 -2.27 -21.36 -24.58
CA ALA A 289 -3.49 -21.74 -25.30
C ALA A 289 -3.95 -23.18 -24.94
N GLY A 290 -5.23 -23.30 -24.59
CA GLY A 290 -5.82 -24.58 -24.17
C GLY A 290 -5.71 -24.89 -22.67
N GLU A 291 -4.90 -24.12 -21.92
CA GLU A 291 -4.87 -24.25 -20.47
C GLU A 291 -6.13 -23.61 -19.85
N VAL A 292 -6.68 -24.27 -18.85
CA VAL A 292 -7.82 -23.76 -18.06
C VAL A 292 -7.42 -23.65 -16.60
N PRO A 293 -7.94 -22.65 -15.86
CA PRO A 293 -7.66 -22.51 -14.44
C PRO A 293 -8.03 -23.78 -13.67
N ALA A 294 -7.05 -24.48 -13.14
CA ALA A 294 -7.30 -25.65 -12.30
C ALA A 294 -7.86 -25.24 -10.93
N PRO A 295 -8.73 -26.06 -10.31
CA PRO A 295 -9.11 -25.90 -8.93
C PRO A 295 -7.88 -25.85 -8.05
N SER A 296 -7.77 -24.85 -7.19
CA SER A 296 -6.62 -24.69 -6.30
C SER A 296 -7.07 -24.36 -4.88
N ARG A 297 -6.20 -24.64 -3.91
CA ARG A 297 -6.38 -24.14 -2.55
C ARG A 297 -6.35 -22.60 -2.54
N PRO A 298 -6.99 -21.95 -1.56
CA PRO A 298 -6.90 -20.50 -1.42
C PRO A 298 -5.46 -20.00 -1.23
N VAL A 299 -4.60 -20.78 -0.60
CA VAL A 299 -3.17 -20.50 -0.41
C VAL A 299 -2.38 -21.77 -0.73
N THR A 300 -1.36 -21.61 -1.54
CA THR A 300 -0.42 -22.69 -1.88
C THR A 300 1.01 -22.16 -1.77
N LEU A 301 1.84 -22.79 -0.95
CA LEU A 301 3.29 -22.53 -0.90
C LEU A 301 3.94 -23.19 -2.13
N VAL A 302 4.37 -22.37 -3.10
CA VAL A 302 4.92 -22.86 -4.38
C VAL A 302 6.44 -22.90 -4.41
N ARG A 303 7.08 -22.10 -3.56
CA ARG A 303 8.54 -22.05 -3.44
C ARG A 303 8.95 -21.59 -2.03
N TYR A 304 10.00 -22.17 -1.48
CA TYR A 304 10.61 -21.75 -0.22
C TYR A 304 12.09 -22.15 -0.15
N ASP A 305 12.83 -21.53 0.74
CA ASP A 305 14.21 -21.91 1.01
C ASP A 305 14.23 -23.16 1.92
N GLU A 306 14.50 -24.32 1.33
CA GLU A 306 14.49 -25.61 2.07
C GLU A 306 15.50 -25.62 3.21
N ARG A 307 16.60 -24.88 3.09
CA ARG A 307 17.64 -24.75 4.11
C ARG A 307 17.49 -23.47 4.95
N ALA A 308 16.27 -22.95 5.10
CA ALA A 308 16.03 -21.70 5.82
C ALA A 308 16.58 -21.72 7.26
N GLU A 309 16.47 -22.85 7.97
CA GLU A 309 17.01 -22.97 9.33
C GLU A 309 18.51 -22.71 9.37
N ASP A 310 19.27 -23.32 8.45
CA ASP A 310 20.73 -23.12 8.36
C ASP A 310 21.09 -21.68 7.97
N LEU A 311 20.39 -21.12 6.97
CA LEU A 311 20.59 -19.75 6.52
C LEU A 311 20.33 -18.73 7.63
N LEU A 312 19.24 -18.91 8.38
CA LEU A 312 18.86 -18.01 9.45
C LEU A 312 19.82 -18.11 10.64
N VAL A 313 20.16 -19.31 11.08
CA VAL A 313 21.15 -19.50 12.16
C VAL A 313 22.51 -18.94 11.75
N ALA A 314 22.94 -19.17 10.51
CA ALA A 314 24.17 -18.58 10.00
C ALA A 314 24.12 -17.04 9.99
N ALA A 315 23.01 -16.43 9.56
CA ALA A 315 22.84 -14.98 9.56
C ALA A 315 22.87 -14.39 10.99
N MET A 316 22.25 -15.07 11.96
CA MET A 316 22.29 -14.66 13.38
C MET A 316 23.70 -14.68 13.97
N LEU A 317 24.49 -15.71 13.66
CA LEU A 317 25.86 -15.85 14.14
C LEU A 317 26.84 -14.96 13.37
N TYR A 318 26.56 -14.67 12.11
CA TYR A 318 27.40 -13.83 11.26
C TYR A 318 27.59 -12.44 11.85
N GLU A 319 26.53 -11.81 12.34
CA GLU A 319 26.55 -10.46 12.93
C GLU A 319 27.50 -10.36 14.14
N ALA A 320 27.68 -11.48 14.88
CA ALA A 320 28.54 -11.55 16.06
C ALA A 320 29.92 -12.17 15.77
N SER A 321 30.33 -12.31 14.50
CA SER A 321 31.56 -12.96 14.13
C SER A 321 32.41 -12.12 13.16
N ALA A 322 33.69 -12.49 12.99
CA ALA A 322 34.58 -11.92 11.96
C ALA A 322 34.75 -12.86 10.75
N LEU A 323 33.98 -13.95 10.67
CA LEU A 323 34.05 -14.92 9.59
C LEU A 323 33.23 -14.52 8.39
N SER A 324 33.59 -14.99 7.21
CA SER A 324 32.73 -14.87 6.03
C SER A 324 31.42 -15.65 6.22
N PHE A 325 30.35 -15.26 5.55
CA PHE A 325 29.07 -15.98 5.62
C PHE A 325 29.21 -17.46 5.23
N THR A 326 30.02 -17.77 4.20
CA THR A 326 30.27 -19.14 3.78
C THR A 326 30.95 -19.98 4.87
N GLN A 327 31.89 -19.39 5.63
CA GLN A 327 32.53 -20.10 6.76
C GLN A 327 31.54 -20.36 7.89
N VAL A 328 30.71 -19.35 8.23
CA VAL A 328 29.67 -19.52 9.26
C VAL A 328 28.66 -20.57 8.83
N LEU A 329 28.14 -20.49 7.60
CA LEU A 329 27.16 -21.43 7.06
C LEU A 329 27.72 -22.86 7.04
N GLY A 330 28.95 -23.06 6.54
CA GLY A 330 29.59 -24.39 6.53
C GLY A 330 29.84 -24.96 7.94
N ARG A 331 29.91 -24.11 8.98
CA ARG A 331 29.92 -24.55 10.37
C ARG A 331 28.54 -24.92 10.87
N VAL A 332 27.53 -24.09 10.55
CA VAL A 332 26.11 -24.27 10.95
C VAL A 332 25.54 -25.57 10.36
N GLU A 333 25.82 -25.87 9.09
CA GLU A 333 25.39 -27.12 8.45
C GLU A 333 25.83 -28.38 9.21
N LYS A 334 26.94 -28.32 9.95
CA LYS A 334 27.46 -29.41 10.76
C LYS A 334 26.94 -29.44 12.21
N LEU A 335 26.13 -28.45 12.60
CA LEU A 335 25.54 -28.43 13.94
C LEU A 335 24.37 -29.40 14.03
N PRO A 336 24.20 -30.08 15.19
CA PRO A 336 22.99 -30.85 15.45
C PRO A 336 21.74 -29.96 15.44
N ALA A 337 20.59 -30.56 15.15
CA ALA A 337 19.31 -29.83 15.07
C ALA A 337 18.97 -29.12 16.38
N GLU A 338 19.30 -29.72 17.53
CA GLU A 338 19.05 -29.14 18.86
C GLU A 338 19.84 -27.84 19.08
N GLU A 339 21.07 -27.75 18.57
CA GLU A 339 21.89 -26.54 18.66
C GLU A 339 21.32 -25.41 17.76
N LYS A 340 20.87 -25.76 16.56
CA LYS A 340 20.17 -24.79 15.68
C LYS A 340 18.90 -24.28 16.34
N ALA A 341 18.08 -25.17 16.91
CA ALA A 341 16.88 -24.82 17.64
C ALA A 341 17.18 -23.92 18.86
N ARG A 342 18.25 -24.21 19.59
CA ARG A 342 18.70 -23.39 20.74
C ARG A 342 19.08 -21.96 20.31
N ILE A 343 19.78 -21.81 19.20
CA ILE A 343 20.17 -20.50 18.68
C ILE A 343 18.94 -19.72 18.23
N LEU A 344 18.02 -20.35 17.50
CA LEU A 344 16.73 -19.75 17.11
C LEU A 344 15.92 -19.31 18.33
N ASP A 345 15.87 -20.15 19.38
CA ASP A 345 15.19 -19.81 20.62
C ASP A 345 15.85 -18.62 21.31
N GLU A 346 17.19 -18.57 21.45
CA GLU A 346 17.90 -17.42 21.99
C GLU A 346 17.61 -16.11 21.25
N TYR A 347 17.44 -16.19 19.94
CA TYR A 347 17.19 -15.03 19.11
C TYR A 347 15.74 -14.50 19.22
N LEU A 348 14.78 -15.37 19.50
CA LEU A 348 13.34 -15.05 19.39
C LEU A 348 12.59 -15.03 20.73
N LYS A 349 13.07 -15.72 21.79
CA LYS A 349 12.32 -15.91 23.05
C LYS A 349 12.06 -14.63 23.85
N ARG A 350 12.89 -13.60 23.69
CA ARG A 350 12.77 -12.35 24.45
C ARG A 350 11.80 -11.34 23.81
N ARG A 351 11.17 -11.69 22.68
CA ARG A 351 10.23 -10.79 22.00
C ARG A 351 9.02 -10.49 22.88
N GLY A 352 8.84 -9.22 23.27
CA GLY A 352 7.63 -8.70 23.89
C GLY A 352 6.46 -8.59 22.89
N LYS A 353 5.28 -8.24 23.37
CA LYS A 353 4.02 -8.22 22.60
C LYS A 353 4.12 -7.42 21.29
N HIS A 354 4.86 -6.31 21.32
CA HIS A 354 4.95 -5.36 20.18
C HIS A 354 6.25 -5.49 19.39
N ASP A 355 7.17 -6.39 19.80
CA ASP A 355 8.46 -6.54 19.17
C ASP A 355 8.36 -7.33 17.86
N GLN A 356 8.91 -6.76 16.81
CA GLN A 356 9.12 -7.46 15.55
C GLN A 356 10.40 -8.32 15.63
N PRO A 357 10.47 -9.45 14.91
CA PRO A 357 11.73 -10.19 14.80
C PRO A 357 12.85 -9.31 14.25
N LEU A 358 14.09 -9.61 14.63
CA LEU A 358 15.26 -8.94 14.08
C LEU A 358 15.53 -9.36 12.63
N ARG A 359 16.44 -8.64 11.96
CA ARG A 359 16.58 -8.69 10.49
C ARG A 359 17.20 -9.97 9.93
N ALA A 360 17.83 -10.81 10.74
CA ALA A 360 18.33 -12.11 10.25
C ALA A 360 17.21 -12.96 9.61
N LEU A 361 15.94 -12.80 10.04
CA LEU A 361 14.80 -13.50 9.44
C LEU A 361 14.47 -13.02 8.01
N GLU A 362 15.07 -11.95 7.53
CA GLU A 362 14.90 -11.48 6.14
C GLU A 362 15.70 -12.35 5.13
N HIS A 363 16.59 -13.22 5.57
CA HIS A 363 17.41 -14.07 4.70
C HIS A 363 16.73 -15.35 4.19
N ALA A 364 15.52 -15.68 4.66
CA ALA A 364 14.73 -16.80 4.15
C ALA A 364 13.47 -16.33 3.44
N TYR A 365 13.19 -16.84 2.23
CA TYR A 365 12.11 -16.41 1.35
C TYR A 365 11.12 -17.53 1.06
N TYR A 366 9.85 -17.14 0.92
CA TYR A 366 8.71 -18.01 0.66
C TYR A 366 7.82 -17.38 -0.41
N THR A 367 7.42 -18.15 -1.40
CA THR A 367 6.51 -17.69 -2.45
C THR A 367 5.19 -18.45 -2.35
N PHE A 368 4.11 -17.70 -2.21
CA PHE A 368 2.74 -18.22 -2.12
C PHE A 368 1.94 -17.81 -3.36
N ASP A 369 1.21 -18.75 -3.93
CA ASP A 369 0.13 -18.49 -4.87
C ASP A 369 -1.17 -18.38 -4.07
N ILE A 370 -1.77 -17.21 -4.06
CA ILE A 370 -2.94 -16.88 -3.24
C ILE A 370 -4.12 -16.55 -4.14
N LEU A 371 -5.23 -17.26 -3.95
CA LEU A 371 -6.52 -17.00 -4.56
C LEU A 371 -7.48 -16.41 -3.53
N VAL A 372 -7.82 -15.15 -3.69
CA VAL A 372 -8.58 -14.38 -2.68
C VAL A 372 -9.55 -13.41 -3.36
N ASP A 373 -10.68 -13.08 -2.70
CA ASP A 373 -11.57 -12.02 -3.16
C ASP A 373 -10.87 -10.67 -3.25
N PHE A 374 -11.29 -9.85 -4.22
CA PHE A 374 -10.64 -8.55 -4.46
C PHE A 374 -10.75 -7.61 -3.26
N GLY A 375 -11.82 -7.73 -2.48
CA GLY A 375 -11.98 -6.98 -1.23
C GLY A 375 -10.89 -7.27 -0.21
N ALA A 376 -10.54 -8.55 -0.01
CA ALA A 376 -9.45 -8.95 0.89
C ALA A 376 -8.06 -8.71 0.30
N PHE A 377 -7.89 -8.86 -1.03
CA PHE A 377 -6.63 -8.52 -1.69
C PHE A 377 -6.18 -7.09 -1.36
N ARG A 378 -7.09 -6.12 -1.33
CA ARG A 378 -6.81 -4.72 -0.95
C ARG A 378 -6.15 -4.60 0.42
N ASP A 379 -6.55 -5.42 1.39
CA ASP A 379 -5.97 -5.45 2.74
C ASP A 379 -4.60 -6.15 2.76
N ILE A 380 -4.40 -7.19 1.92
CA ILE A 380 -3.16 -7.95 1.81
C ILE A 380 -2.10 -7.15 1.05
N GLN A 381 -2.47 -6.44 -0.01
CA GLN A 381 -1.56 -5.60 -0.81
C GLN A 381 -0.78 -4.57 0.04
N ARG A 382 -1.35 -4.15 1.17
CA ARG A 382 -0.69 -3.19 2.09
C ARG A 382 0.58 -3.72 2.75
N HIS A 383 0.84 -5.03 2.67
CA HIS A 383 2.10 -5.65 3.07
C HIS A 383 3.15 -5.47 1.97
N ARG A 384 3.75 -4.29 1.94
CA ARG A 384 4.57 -3.79 0.81
C ARG A 384 6.02 -4.27 0.81
N MET A 385 6.51 -4.83 1.93
CA MET A 385 7.85 -5.46 2.01
C MET A 385 7.84 -6.87 1.41
N ALA A 386 7.24 -6.97 0.23
CA ALA A 386 6.98 -8.19 -0.52
C ALA A 386 7.19 -7.96 -2.03
N THR A 387 7.43 -9.02 -2.78
CA THR A 387 7.22 -9.02 -4.23
C THR A 387 5.80 -9.50 -4.49
N GLN A 388 5.02 -8.69 -5.19
CA GLN A 388 3.62 -8.95 -5.49
C GLN A 388 3.43 -8.96 -7.01
N THR A 389 2.88 -10.06 -7.54
CA THR A 389 2.55 -10.20 -8.97
C THR A 389 1.09 -10.62 -9.09
N PRO A 390 0.15 -9.66 -9.09
CA PRO A 390 -1.27 -9.95 -9.22
C PRO A 390 -1.67 -10.18 -10.67
N GLN A 391 -2.57 -11.15 -10.90
CA GLN A 391 -3.33 -11.23 -12.15
C GLN A 391 -4.36 -10.11 -12.23
N GLU A 392 -4.87 -9.81 -13.43
CA GLU A 392 -5.97 -8.87 -13.59
C GLU A 392 -7.25 -9.40 -12.94
N LEU A 393 -8.13 -8.49 -12.50
CA LEU A 393 -9.43 -8.86 -11.95
C LEU A 393 -10.34 -9.34 -13.08
N SER A 394 -10.81 -10.58 -12.97
CA SER A 394 -11.68 -11.22 -13.96
C SER A 394 -12.64 -12.21 -13.29
N PRO A 395 -13.68 -12.70 -13.99
CA PRO A 395 -14.57 -13.73 -13.45
C PRO A 395 -13.99 -15.15 -13.48
N ALA A 396 -12.78 -15.35 -14.01
CA ALA A 396 -12.18 -16.67 -14.23
C ALA A 396 -12.08 -17.57 -12.98
N HIS A 397 -12.02 -16.95 -11.80
CA HIS A 397 -11.88 -17.66 -10.52
C HIS A 397 -13.17 -17.67 -9.67
N GLY A 398 -14.30 -17.25 -10.26
CA GLY A 398 -15.57 -17.12 -9.53
C GLY A 398 -15.51 -16.04 -8.45
N TYR A 399 -16.37 -16.17 -7.46
CA TYR A 399 -16.56 -15.19 -6.39
C TYR A 399 -16.70 -15.85 -5.01
N SER A 400 -16.60 -15.04 -3.97
CA SER A 400 -16.85 -15.44 -2.58
C SER A 400 -18.25 -15.01 -2.17
N THR A 401 -18.96 -15.87 -1.41
CA THR A 401 -20.28 -15.56 -0.84
C THR A 401 -20.16 -15.43 0.67
N PRO A 402 -20.50 -14.28 1.29
CA PRO A 402 -20.51 -14.14 2.73
C PRO A 402 -21.57 -15.05 3.36
N PRO A 403 -21.26 -15.78 4.45
CA PRO A 403 -22.23 -16.65 5.11
C PRO A 403 -23.46 -15.90 5.65
N GLU A 404 -23.32 -14.63 5.99
CA GLU A 404 -24.41 -13.77 6.44
C GLU A 404 -25.47 -13.53 5.36
N ILE A 405 -25.07 -13.48 4.09
CA ILE A 405 -26.00 -13.34 2.95
C ILE A 405 -26.89 -14.59 2.86
N GLU A 406 -26.31 -15.77 3.08
CA GLU A 406 -27.05 -17.04 3.11
C GLU A 406 -27.99 -17.11 4.32
N ALA A 407 -27.50 -16.78 5.51
CA ALA A 407 -28.28 -16.74 6.75
C ALA A 407 -29.49 -15.77 6.66
N LEU A 408 -29.39 -14.70 5.87
CA LEU A 408 -30.46 -13.75 5.62
C LEU A 408 -31.45 -14.18 4.53
N GLY A 409 -31.27 -15.37 3.92
CA GLY A 409 -32.10 -15.84 2.80
C GLY A 409 -31.95 -14.99 1.54
N ARG A 410 -30.81 -14.30 1.37
CA ARG A 410 -30.54 -13.41 0.22
C ARG A 410 -29.57 -14.00 -0.80
N ARG A 411 -29.29 -15.29 -0.71
CA ARG A 411 -28.36 -16.00 -1.59
C ARG A 411 -28.73 -15.87 -3.08
N GLN A 412 -29.99 -16.14 -3.43
CA GLN A 412 -30.44 -16.07 -4.82
C GLN A 412 -30.23 -14.68 -5.42
N MET A 413 -30.65 -13.63 -4.73
CA MET A 413 -30.44 -12.23 -5.17
C MET A 413 -28.96 -11.91 -5.35
N TYR A 414 -28.11 -12.38 -4.43
CA TYR A 414 -26.66 -12.18 -4.50
C TYR A 414 -26.07 -12.89 -5.73
N GLU A 415 -26.41 -14.15 -5.96
CA GLU A 415 -25.95 -14.93 -7.13
C GLU A 415 -26.43 -14.31 -8.45
N GLU A 416 -27.66 -13.79 -8.50
CA GLU A 416 -28.18 -13.06 -9.67
C GLU A 416 -27.32 -11.81 -9.98
N TRP A 417 -26.91 -11.06 -8.97
CA TRP A 417 -26.03 -9.90 -9.17
C TRP A 417 -24.62 -10.30 -9.61
N MET A 418 -24.07 -11.38 -9.07
CA MET A 418 -22.77 -11.91 -9.51
C MET A 418 -22.84 -12.36 -10.98
N ALA A 419 -23.91 -13.07 -11.37
CA ALA A 419 -24.11 -13.50 -12.75
C ALA A 419 -24.27 -12.30 -13.72
N ARG A 420 -25.06 -11.28 -13.35
CA ARG A 420 -25.21 -10.06 -14.15
C ARG A 420 -23.88 -9.30 -14.31
N ALA A 421 -23.10 -9.20 -13.26
CA ALA A 421 -21.78 -8.56 -13.32
C ALA A 421 -20.81 -9.33 -14.20
N GLU A 422 -20.82 -10.66 -14.15
CA GLU A 422 -20.02 -11.51 -15.02
C GLU A 422 -20.44 -11.39 -16.49
N GLU A 423 -21.74 -11.39 -16.79
CA GLU A 423 -22.27 -11.19 -18.14
C GLU A 423 -21.89 -9.80 -18.69
N ALA A 424 -22.05 -8.76 -17.87
CA ALA A 424 -21.62 -7.41 -18.23
C ALA A 424 -20.12 -7.35 -18.51
N TYR A 425 -19.29 -7.97 -17.66
CA TYR A 425 -17.85 -8.08 -17.90
C TYR A 425 -17.57 -8.75 -19.26
N ARG A 426 -18.13 -9.93 -19.50
CA ARG A 426 -17.90 -10.70 -20.75
C ARG A 426 -18.35 -9.93 -22.00
N THR A 427 -19.40 -9.13 -21.86
CA THR A 427 -19.94 -8.31 -22.96
C THR A 427 -19.04 -7.10 -23.23
N VAL A 428 -18.66 -6.37 -22.19
CA VAL A 428 -17.81 -5.17 -22.29
C VAL A 428 -16.38 -5.56 -22.70
N ALA A 429 -15.85 -6.68 -22.21
CA ALA A 429 -14.49 -7.14 -22.48
C ALA A 429 -14.20 -7.44 -23.95
N LYS A 430 -15.23 -7.63 -24.80
CA LYS A 430 -15.06 -7.83 -26.25
C LYS A 430 -14.43 -6.61 -26.92
N ASP A 431 -14.77 -5.40 -26.45
CA ASP A 431 -14.30 -4.14 -27.01
C ASP A 431 -13.36 -3.39 -26.05
N PHE A 432 -13.51 -3.61 -24.72
CA PHE A 432 -12.78 -2.95 -23.65
C PHE A 432 -12.26 -3.98 -22.63
N PRO A 433 -11.30 -4.84 -23.00
CA PRO A 433 -10.88 -5.97 -22.16
C PRO A 433 -10.31 -5.57 -20.80
N ARG A 434 -9.67 -4.41 -20.71
CA ARG A 434 -9.06 -3.92 -19.47
C ARG A 434 -10.08 -3.21 -18.58
N GLU A 435 -10.92 -2.37 -19.17
CA GLU A 435 -11.92 -1.57 -18.48
C GLU A 435 -13.13 -2.40 -18.02
N ALA A 436 -13.33 -3.59 -18.59
CA ALA A 436 -14.42 -4.48 -18.19
C ALA A 436 -14.39 -4.84 -16.69
N SER A 437 -13.21 -4.88 -16.09
CA SER A 437 -13.03 -5.19 -14.67
C SER A 437 -13.72 -4.21 -13.71
N TYR A 438 -14.04 -2.99 -14.15
CA TYR A 438 -14.74 -1.99 -13.33
C TYR A 438 -16.15 -2.42 -12.92
N VAL A 439 -16.83 -3.29 -13.69
CA VAL A 439 -18.18 -3.76 -13.35
C VAL A 439 -18.18 -4.85 -12.28
N LEU A 440 -17.03 -5.51 -12.06
CA LEU A 440 -16.95 -6.65 -11.16
C LEU A 440 -17.01 -6.24 -9.70
N PRO A 441 -17.90 -6.84 -8.89
CA PRO A 441 -17.92 -6.69 -7.45
C PRO A 441 -16.64 -7.15 -6.76
N LEU A 442 -16.35 -6.59 -5.58
CA LEU A 442 -15.21 -6.98 -4.73
C LEU A 442 -15.26 -8.46 -4.28
N ALA A 443 -16.40 -9.13 -4.47
CA ALA A 443 -16.56 -10.56 -4.28
C ALA A 443 -15.71 -11.41 -5.21
N PHE A 444 -15.47 -10.94 -6.45
CA PHE A 444 -14.74 -11.72 -7.44
C PHE A 444 -13.31 -11.98 -6.99
N ARG A 445 -12.88 -13.22 -7.20
CA ARG A 445 -11.55 -13.67 -6.77
C ARG A 445 -10.51 -13.30 -7.80
N LYS A 446 -9.34 -12.96 -7.32
CA LYS A 446 -8.15 -12.80 -8.13
C LYS A 446 -6.99 -13.61 -7.56
N ARG A 447 -6.08 -13.99 -8.42
CA ARG A 447 -4.87 -14.71 -8.08
C ARG A 447 -3.71 -13.74 -7.96
N VAL A 448 -2.86 -13.96 -6.98
CA VAL A 448 -1.65 -13.16 -6.78
C VAL A 448 -0.52 -14.02 -6.26
N LEU A 449 0.65 -13.84 -6.85
CA LEU A 449 1.87 -14.43 -6.38
C LEU A 449 2.55 -13.46 -5.39
N PHE A 450 2.72 -13.92 -4.15
CA PHE A 450 3.42 -13.19 -3.09
C PHE A 450 4.73 -13.86 -2.74
N THR A 451 5.84 -13.12 -2.79
CA THR A 451 7.11 -13.56 -2.21
C THR A 451 7.44 -12.68 -1.00
N TRP A 452 7.45 -13.31 0.16
CA TRP A 452 7.79 -12.70 1.45
C TRP A 452 9.07 -13.31 2.02
N ASN A 453 9.84 -12.53 2.77
CA ASN A 453 10.80 -13.10 3.71
C ASN A 453 10.09 -13.52 5.00
N LEU A 454 10.77 -14.35 5.82
CA LEU A 454 10.18 -14.88 7.06
C LEU A 454 9.79 -13.76 8.04
N ARG A 455 10.53 -12.65 8.09
CA ARG A 455 10.22 -11.52 8.97
C ARG A 455 8.90 -10.87 8.60
N GLU A 456 8.62 -10.67 7.30
CA GLU A 456 7.33 -10.14 6.83
C GLU A 456 6.20 -11.15 7.05
N ILE A 457 6.43 -12.45 6.95
CA ILE A 457 5.44 -13.48 7.28
C ILE A 457 5.04 -13.38 8.76
N HIS A 458 5.98 -13.18 9.68
CA HIS A 458 5.66 -12.94 11.10
C HIS A 458 4.74 -11.72 11.27
N HIS A 459 5.04 -10.62 10.59
CA HIS A 459 4.23 -9.41 10.65
C HIS A 459 2.85 -9.62 10.03
N PHE A 460 2.79 -10.19 8.82
CA PHE A 460 1.56 -10.47 8.10
C PHE A 460 0.63 -11.37 8.91
N VAL A 461 1.12 -12.52 9.35
CA VAL A 461 0.32 -13.52 10.08
C VAL A 461 -0.19 -12.93 11.39
N GLN A 462 0.68 -12.31 12.19
CA GLN A 462 0.28 -11.72 13.47
C GLN A 462 -0.80 -10.63 13.31
N LEU A 463 -0.64 -9.76 12.31
CA LEU A 463 -1.58 -8.65 12.09
C LEU A 463 -2.90 -9.14 11.48
N ARG A 464 -2.82 -10.01 10.47
CA ARG A 464 -3.99 -10.39 9.65
C ARG A 464 -4.80 -11.54 10.23
N SER A 465 -4.25 -12.36 11.11
CA SER A 465 -5.04 -13.37 11.85
C SER A 465 -5.82 -12.81 13.05
N ALA A 466 -5.53 -11.56 13.46
CA ALA A 466 -6.14 -10.92 14.63
C ALA A 466 -7.67 -10.85 14.55
N PRO A 467 -8.40 -10.95 15.71
CA PRO A 467 -9.87 -11.08 15.78
C PRO A 467 -10.66 -9.99 15.06
N GLN A 468 -10.17 -8.74 15.05
CA GLN A 468 -10.79 -7.60 14.37
C GLN A 468 -10.67 -7.64 12.84
N GLY A 469 -9.92 -8.61 12.32
CA GLY A 469 -9.70 -8.80 10.90
C GLY A 469 -10.97 -9.26 10.16
N HIS A 470 -11.05 -8.98 8.86
CA HIS A 470 -12.09 -9.56 8.00
C HIS A 470 -11.83 -11.06 7.79
N VAL A 471 -12.88 -11.88 7.83
CA VAL A 471 -12.78 -13.34 7.76
C VAL A 471 -11.93 -13.84 6.58
N SER A 472 -12.08 -13.23 5.41
CA SER A 472 -11.37 -13.66 4.19
C SER A 472 -9.85 -13.53 4.32
N TYR A 473 -9.31 -12.36 4.67
CA TYR A 473 -7.86 -12.24 4.80
C TYR A 473 -7.31 -12.88 6.09
N ARG A 474 -8.15 -13.07 7.14
CA ARG A 474 -7.77 -13.87 8.31
C ARG A 474 -7.52 -15.32 7.90
N SER A 475 -8.43 -15.90 7.11
CA SER A 475 -8.26 -17.24 6.56
C SER A 475 -6.97 -17.36 5.76
N VAL A 476 -6.65 -16.38 4.90
CA VAL A 476 -5.37 -16.36 4.16
C VAL A 476 -4.17 -16.35 5.11
N ALA A 477 -4.19 -15.53 6.16
CA ALA A 477 -3.07 -15.48 7.12
C ALA A 477 -2.91 -16.80 7.90
N GLN A 478 -4.00 -17.43 8.28
CA GLN A 478 -4.00 -18.74 8.93
C GLN A 478 -3.47 -19.83 8.00
N GLU A 479 -3.87 -19.84 6.72
CA GLU A 479 -3.36 -20.81 5.73
C GLU A 479 -1.87 -20.60 5.41
N VAL A 480 -1.39 -19.34 5.31
CA VAL A 480 0.05 -19.04 5.18
C VAL A 480 0.84 -19.63 6.34
N TYR A 481 0.32 -19.49 7.58
CA TYR A 481 0.93 -20.11 8.75
C TYR A 481 0.95 -21.65 8.63
N ARG A 482 -0.18 -22.29 8.28
CA ARG A 482 -0.29 -23.75 8.17
C ARG A 482 0.65 -24.32 7.09
N GLU A 483 0.76 -23.64 5.94
CA GLU A 483 1.69 -24.05 4.89
C GLU A 483 3.16 -23.95 5.36
N LEU A 484 3.52 -22.91 6.12
CA LEU A 484 4.85 -22.81 6.69
C LEU A 484 5.10 -23.86 7.78
N GLU A 485 4.13 -24.08 8.68
CA GLU A 485 4.19 -25.09 9.73
C GLU A 485 4.40 -26.51 9.16
N ARG A 486 3.76 -26.80 8.03
CA ARG A 486 3.87 -28.08 7.33
C ARG A 486 5.29 -28.36 6.83
N VAL A 487 6.02 -27.35 6.34
CA VAL A 487 7.36 -27.53 5.73
C VAL A 487 8.51 -27.22 6.70
N GLN A 488 8.31 -26.29 7.64
CA GLN A 488 9.33 -25.81 8.58
C GLN A 488 8.72 -25.51 9.96
N PRO A 489 8.30 -26.56 10.69
CA PRO A 489 7.58 -26.43 11.97
C PRO A 489 8.42 -25.71 13.04
N LEU A 490 9.75 -25.86 13.03
CA LEU A 490 10.63 -25.18 13.97
C LEU A 490 10.56 -23.65 13.81
N LEU A 491 10.52 -23.13 12.57
CA LEU A 491 10.42 -21.70 12.31
C LEU A 491 8.99 -21.17 12.57
N ALA A 492 7.98 -21.96 12.21
CA ALA A 492 6.57 -21.61 12.43
C ALA A 492 6.23 -21.47 13.92
N LYS A 493 6.86 -22.25 14.82
CA LYS A 493 6.70 -22.20 16.27
C LYS A 493 6.73 -20.77 16.86
N TYR A 494 7.52 -19.88 16.27
CA TYR A 494 7.73 -18.52 16.77
C TYR A 494 6.79 -17.50 16.17
N ILE A 495 5.95 -17.88 15.20
CA ILE A 495 4.95 -17.01 14.59
C ILE A 495 3.74 -16.89 15.51
N ARG A 496 3.33 -15.67 15.80
CA ARG A 496 2.13 -15.39 16.58
C ARG A 496 0.93 -15.40 15.65
N VAL A 497 0.11 -16.42 15.76
CA VAL A 497 -1.09 -16.62 14.94
C VAL A 497 -2.30 -16.79 15.81
N ASP A 498 -3.43 -16.22 15.40
CA ASP A 498 -4.75 -16.53 15.95
C ASP A 498 -5.48 -17.45 14.97
N LEU A 499 -5.67 -18.73 15.37
CA LEU A 499 -6.32 -19.75 14.56
C LEU A 499 -7.82 -19.90 14.86
N LYS A 500 -8.38 -19.11 15.79
CA LYS A 500 -9.79 -19.15 16.15
C LYS A 500 -10.65 -18.47 15.09
N ASP A 501 -11.90 -18.89 15.01
CA ASP A 501 -12.94 -18.20 14.25
C ASP A 501 -13.72 -17.24 15.16
N TYR A 502 -14.22 -16.16 14.59
CA TYR A 502 -14.96 -15.12 15.30
C TYR A 502 -16.12 -14.61 14.46
N ASP A 503 -17.33 -14.65 15.02
CA ASP A 503 -18.50 -14.06 14.36
C ASP A 503 -18.50 -12.53 14.43
N LEU A 504 -18.14 -11.98 15.59
CA LEU A 504 -18.00 -10.54 15.86
C LEU A 504 -16.70 -10.26 16.61
N GLY A 505 -15.56 -10.51 15.97
CA GLY A 505 -14.24 -10.38 16.58
C GLY A 505 -13.90 -8.98 17.14
N ARG A 506 -14.69 -7.96 16.79
CA ARG A 506 -14.49 -6.58 17.29
C ARG A 506 -15.17 -6.32 18.65
N LEU A 507 -16.09 -7.18 19.07
CA LEU A 507 -16.77 -7.05 20.37
C LEU A 507 -16.17 -7.92 21.46
N GLY A 508 -15.22 -8.78 21.12
CA GLY A 508 -14.60 -9.76 22.01
C GLY A 508 -13.18 -9.44 22.45
N SER A 509 -12.68 -8.23 22.23
CA SER A 509 -11.35 -7.80 22.68
C SER A 509 -11.43 -6.82 23.83
#